data_3ad0790219537cdc5267f966e6347ba7
#
_entry.id   3ad0790219537cdc5267f966e6347ba7
#
_cell.length_a   1.000
_cell.length_b   1.000
_cell.length_c   1.000
_cell.angle_alpha   90.00
_cell.angle_beta   90.00
_cell.angle_gamma   90.00
#
_symmetry.space_group_name_H-M   'P 1'
#
loop_
_entity.id
_entity.type
_entity.pdbx_description
1 polymer ?
#
loop_
_entity_poly.entity_id
_entity_poly.type
_entity_poly.pdbx_seq_one_letter_code
_entity_poly.pdbx_strand_id
1 'polypeptide(L)'
;MSIQRVTSKWAKTKVMLKSDYLRSYMPPTKLFGRGSLQSMLSEYGMVYVKPINGTFGNGVIRVERTTVPALGYRYQLGTKILFFSTLDQLYHKLAQQTKKRSYLVQRGIHLLKHQKRRFDIRVMVQKNPHNEWEVTGIIGRLAHPAKIVTNYHSGGTPMALERLMGDHANASELAAFKNKLRKVSITIANQLQGAYPNIKELGVDIAIDAKLHPWILEVNTLPDPFIFRKLPDQNVFHKVYRYAVAYGRFKKRSSRP
;
A
#
# COMPACT_ATOMS: atom_id res chain seq x y z
N MET A 1 20.51 -11.70 15.77
CA MET A 1 19.18 -11.18 16.17
C MET A 1 18.18 -11.46 15.07
N SER A 2 16.95 -11.86 15.42
CA SER A 2 15.89 -12.10 14.45
C SER A 2 15.38 -10.78 13.83
N ILE A 3 15.00 -10.80 12.56
CA ILE A 3 14.42 -9.64 11.87
C ILE A 3 13.04 -9.35 12.47
N GLN A 4 12.83 -8.13 12.96
CA GLN A 4 11.57 -7.73 13.56
C GLN A 4 10.47 -7.56 12.50
N ARG A 5 9.26 -8.07 12.81
CA ARG A 5 8.08 -7.99 11.96
C ARG A 5 6.94 -7.31 12.70
N VAL A 6 6.30 -6.34 12.06
CA VAL A 6 5.18 -5.58 12.63
C VAL A 6 3.95 -5.79 11.76
N THR A 7 3.02 -6.60 12.23
CA THR A 7 1.82 -6.98 11.46
C THR A 7 0.74 -5.89 11.50
N SER A 8 0.60 -5.19 12.64
CA SER A 8 -0.43 -4.17 12.84
C SER A 8 -0.23 -2.95 11.93
N LYS A 9 -1.18 -2.72 11.02
CA LYS A 9 -1.23 -1.50 10.19
C LYS A 9 -1.38 -0.26 11.07
N TRP A 10 -2.24 -0.34 12.10
CA TRP A 10 -2.50 0.79 12.99
C TRP A 10 -1.28 1.21 13.80
N ALA A 11 -0.52 0.24 14.32
CA ALA A 11 0.71 0.51 15.04
C ALA A 11 1.72 1.28 14.17
N LYS A 12 1.96 0.83 12.93
CA LYS A 12 2.83 1.53 11.97
C LYS A 12 2.29 2.91 11.60
N THR A 13 0.97 3.02 11.36
CA THR A 13 0.32 4.32 11.07
C THR A 13 0.57 5.32 12.19
N LYS A 14 0.37 4.93 13.47
CA LYS A 14 0.61 5.82 14.62
C LYS A 14 2.05 6.31 14.72
N VAL A 15 3.02 5.46 14.41
CA VAL A 15 4.44 5.84 14.41
C VAL A 15 4.73 6.83 13.28
N MET A 16 4.23 6.59 12.06
CA MET A 16 4.44 7.48 10.92
C MET A 16 3.78 8.85 11.10
N LEU A 17 2.60 8.91 11.75
CA LEU A 17 1.89 10.15 12.02
C LEU A 17 2.61 11.09 13.01
N LYS A 18 3.64 10.63 13.73
CA LYS A 18 4.49 11.48 14.56
C LYS A 18 5.43 12.38 13.75
N SER A 19 5.65 12.07 12.47
CA SER A 19 6.44 12.89 11.55
C SER A 19 5.52 13.82 10.76
N ASP A 20 5.70 15.15 10.91
CA ASP A 20 4.94 16.14 10.16
C ASP A 20 5.14 15.99 8.65
N TYR A 21 6.37 15.68 8.23
CA TYR A 21 6.67 15.41 6.83
C TYR A 21 5.85 14.22 6.28
N LEU A 22 5.79 13.10 7.00
CA LEU A 22 5.04 11.92 6.54
C LEU A 22 3.53 12.12 6.62
N ARG A 23 3.05 12.95 7.54
CA ARG A 23 1.62 13.21 7.71
C ARG A 23 0.98 13.72 6.42
N SER A 24 1.69 14.56 5.64
CA SER A 24 1.21 15.07 4.36
C SER A 24 1.03 13.99 3.27
N TYR A 25 1.65 12.83 3.43
CA TYR A 25 1.55 11.70 2.51
C TYR A 25 0.61 10.59 3.01
N MET A 26 0.04 10.74 4.20
CA MET A 26 -0.81 9.69 4.78
C MET A 26 -2.29 10.00 4.58
N PRO A 27 -3.06 9.11 3.94
CA PRO A 27 -4.51 9.29 3.90
C PRO A 27 -5.08 9.28 5.33
N PRO A 28 -5.98 10.21 5.69
CA PRO A 28 -6.70 10.19 6.95
C PRO A 28 -7.21 8.78 7.28
N THR A 29 -6.89 8.31 8.47
CA THR A 29 -7.17 6.94 8.91
C THR A 29 -7.65 6.95 10.35
N LYS A 30 -8.76 6.26 10.64
CA LYS A 30 -9.36 6.10 11.97
C LYS A 30 -9.62 4.62 12.27
N LEU A 31 -9.82 4.28 13.54
CA LEU A 31 -10.38 2.98 13.91
C LEU A 31 -11.81 2.89 13.37
N PHE A 32 -12.17 1.71 12.85
CA PHE A 32 -13.51 1.48 12.29
C PHE A 32 -14.56 1.49 13.40
N GLY A 33 -15.60 2.27 13.20
CA GLY A 33 -16.80 2.37 14.01
C GLY A 33 -17.86 3.17 13.25
N ARG A 34 -19.12 3.18 13.75
CA ARG A 34 -20.23 3.86 13.05
C ARG A 34 -19.95 5.36 12.84
N GLY A 35 -19.51 6.07 13.89
CA GLY A 35 -19.23 7.50 13.82
C GLY A 35 -18.04 7.83 12.91
N SER A 36 -16.93 7.05 12.97
CA SER A 36 -15.79 7.25 12.09
C SER A 36 -16.12 6.94 10.63
N LEU A 37 -16.92 5.89 10.34
CA LEU A 37 -17.37 5.60 8.99
C LEU A 37 -18.23 6.74 8.44
N GLN A 38 -19.20 7.21 9.23
CA GLN A 38 -20.10 8.31 8.84
C GLN A 38 -19.31 9.59 8.54
N SER A 39 -18.46 10.04 9.48
CA SER A 39 -17.70 11.27 9.31
C SER A 39 -16.78 11.21 8.08
N MET A 40 -16.09 10.10 7.88
CA MET A 40 -15.16 9.97 6.75
C MET A 40 -15.85 9.79 5.40
N LEU A 41 -17.02 9.13 5.34
CA LEU A 41 -17.81 9.07 4.11
C LEU A 41 -18.44 10.44 3.78
N SER A 42 -18.82 11.20 4.80
CA SER A 42 -19.35 12.56 4.60
C SER A 42 -18.27 13.49 4.03
N GLU A 43 -17.04 13.39 4.56
CA GLU A 43 -15.92 14.27 4.20
C GLU A 43 -15.26 13.90 2.87
N TYR A 44 -15.06 12.59 2.61
CA TYR A 44 -14.24 12.12 1.48
C TYR A 44 -15.05 11.43 0.37
N GLY A 45 -16.31 11.12 0.59
CA GLY A 45 -17.18 10.41 -0.36
C GLY A 45 -16.81 8.93 -0.58
N MET A 46 -15.52 8.55 -0.43
CA MET A 46 -15.03 7.20 -0.62
C MET A 46 -14.01 6.84 0.46
N VAL A 47 -14.14 5.63 1.03
CA VAL A 47 -13.22 5.09 2.04
C VAL A 47 -12.90 3.62 1.77
N TYR A 48 -11.79 3.15 2.35
CA TYR A 48 -11.46 1.73 2.46
C TYR A 48 -11.57 1.28 3.91
N VAL A 49 -12.32 0.22 4.15
CA VAL A 49 -12.39 -0.48 5.43
C VAL A 49 -11.44 -1.68 5.36
N LYS A 50 -10.39 -1.67 6.20
CA LYS A 50 -9.24 -2.60 6.10
C LYS A 50 -8.99 -3.30 7.42
N PRO A 51 -8.73 -4.63 7.47
CA PRO A 51 -8.33 -5.28 8.72
C PRO A 51 -7.00 -4.71 9.23
N ILE A 52 -6.88 -4.49 10.54
CA ILE A 52 -5.65 -4.00 11.18
C ILE A 52 -4.50 -4.97 10.93
N ASN A 53 -4.78 -6.29 11.06
CA ASN A 53 -3.86 -7.36 10.72
C ASN A 53 -4.37 -8.12 9.50
N GLY A 54 -3.49 -8.38 8.54
CA GLY A 54 -3.84 -9.08 7.30
C GLY A 54 -2.90 -8.75 6.16
N THR A 55 -2.86 -9.61 5.16
CA THR A 55 -1.96 -9.55 4.01
C THR A 55 -2.73 -9.71 2.71
N PHE A 56 -2.08 -9.39 1.59
CA PHE A 56 -2.56 -9.62 0.22
C PHE A 56 -3.88 -8.94 -0.16
N GLY A 57 -4.31 -7.91 0.59
CA GLY A 57 -5.58 -7.22 0.33
C GLY A 57 -6.82 -7.99 0.78
N ASN A 58 -6.65 -9.12 1.49
CA ASN A 58 -7.76 -9.91 2.00
C ASN A 58 -8.60 -9.11 3.02
N GLY A 59 -9.92 -9.10 2.83
CA GLY A 59 -10.86 -8.41 3.71
C GLY A 59 -10.87 -6.89 3.55
N VAL A 60 -10.19 -6.33 2.53
CA VAL A 60 -10.28 -4.91 2.19
C VAL A 60 -11.59 -4.64 1.46
N ILE A 61 -12.34 -3.68 1.97
CA ILE A 61 -13.66 -3.29 1.47
C ILE A 61 -13.59 -1.84 1.01
N ARG A 62 -14.00 -1.56 -0.21
CA ARG A 62 -14.23 -0.21 -0.69
C ARG A 62 -15.68 0.18 -0.44
N VAL A 63 -15.86 1.34 0.14
CA VAL A 63 -17.19 1.95 0.38
C VAL A 63 -17.18 3.34 -0.20
N GLU A 64 -18.24 3.70 -0.92
CA GLU A 64 -18.42 5.03 -1.50
C GLU A 64 -19.89 5.47 -1.49
N ARG A 65 -20.09 6.77 -1.37
CA ARG A 65 -21.40 7.36 -1.63
C ARG A 65 -21.64 7.34 -3.14
N THR A 66 -22.84 6.96 -3.55
CA THR A 66 -23.19 6.95 -4.97
C THR A 66 -23.67 8.33 -5.39
N THR A 67 -23.53 8.63 -6.67
CA THR A 67 -24.13 9.82 -7.29
C THR A 67 -25.62 9.64 -7.58
N VAL A 68 -26.10 8.39 -7.52
CA VAL A 68 -27.53 8.05 -7.69
C VAL A 68 -28.17 8.03 -6.30
N PRO A 69 -29.02 9.02 -5.94
CA PRO A 69 -29.58 9.16 -4.59
C PRO A 69 -30.28 7.90 -4.07
N ALA A 70 -31.05 7.22 -4.90
CA ALA A 70 -31.79 6.00 -4.54
C ALA A 70 -30.87 4.82 -4.13
N LEU A 71 -29.59 4.81 -4.56
CA LEU A 71 -28.63 3.75 -4.25
C LEU A 71 -27.80 4.04 -2.98
N GLY A 72 -27.79 5.30 -2.51
CA GLY A 72 -27.11 5.74 -1.29
C GLY A 72 -25.63 5.41 -1.23
N TYR A 73 -25.28 4.15 -0.94
CA TYR A 73 -23.90 3.70 -0.74
C TYR A 73 -23.59 2.46 -1.57
N ARG A 74 -22.38 2.42 -2.14
CA ARG A 74 -21.80 1.26 -2.83
C ARG A 74 -20.75 0.61 -1.95
N TYR A 75 -20.86 -0.69 -1.75
CA TYR A 75 -19.91 -1.56 -1.06
C TYR A 75 -19.27 -2.49 -2.08
N GLN A 76 -17.94 -2.69 -2.01
CA GLN A 76 -17.27 -3.70 -2.83
C GLN A 76 -16.22 -4.46 -2.01
N LEU A 77 -16.36 -5.81 -1.99
CA LEU A 77 -15.38 -6.75 -1.42
C LEU A 77 -14.99 -7.76 -2.51
N GLY A 78 -13.72 -7.75 -2.91
CA GLY A 78 -13.29 -8.53 -4.07
C GLY A 78 -14.04 -8.08 -5.34
N THR A 79 -14.78 -9.01 -5.95
CA THR A 79 -15.65 -8.75 -7.11
C THR A 79 -17.11 -8.51 -6.73
N LYS A 80 -17.50 -8.82 -5.48
CA LYS A 80 -18.87 -8.67 -5.01
C LYS A 80 -19.20 -7.21 -4.74
N ILE A 81 -20.25 -6.70 -5.40
CA ILE A 81 -20.76 -5.34 -5.23
C ILE A 81 -22.17 -5.42 -4.62
N LEU A 82 -22.42 -4.55 -3.63
CA LEU A 82 -23.72 -4.38 -3.00
C LEU A 82 -24.04 -2.89 -2.90
N PHE A 83 -25.31 -2.56 -2.87
CA PHE A 83 -25.82 -1.20 -2.65
C PHE A 83 -26.71 -1.16 -1.43
N PHE A 84 -26.70 -0.02 -0.73
CA PHE A 84 -27.48 0.22 0.47
C PHE A 84 -28.06 1.63 0.41
N SER A 85 -29.34 1.77 0.63
CA SER A 85 -30.01 3.08 0.63
C SER A 85 -29.65 3.93 1.85
N THR A 86 -29.34 3.30 3.00
CA THR A 86 -29.01 4.00 4.24
C THR A 86 -27.64 3.62 4.79
N LEU A 87 -27.06 4.53 5.59
CA LEU A 87 -25.81 4.27 6.30
C LEU A 87 -25.95 3.12 7.31
N ASP A 88 -27.11 2.96 7.94
CA ASP A 88 -27.33 1.93 8.94
C ASP A 88 -27.35 0.53 8.33
N GLN A 89 -27.97 0.35 7.18
CA GLN A 89 -27.91 -0.91 6.42
C GLN A 89 -26.48 -1.25 6.01
N LEU A 90 -25.73 -0.27 5.48
CA LEU A 90 -24.32 -0.43 5.14
C LEU A 90 -23.50 -0.80 6.38
N TYR A 91 -23.66 -0.06 7.49
CA TYR A 91 -22.91 -0.30 8.72
C TYR A 91 -23.19 -1.70 9.29
N HIS A 92 -24.46 -2.13 9.32
CA HIS A 92 -24.84 -3.48 9.73
C HIS A 92 -24.10 -4.55 8.92
N LYS A 93 -24.07 -4.38 7.58
CA LYS A 93 -23.33 -5.30 6.70
C LYS A 93 -21.83 -5.31 6.98
N LEU A 94 -21.23 -4.13 7.17
CA LEU A 94 -19.83 -4.01 7.53
C LEU A 94 -19.54 -4.63 8.91
N ALA A 95 -20.38 -4.37 9.91
CA ALA A 95 -20.23 -4.91 11.26
C ALA A 95 -20.24 -6.46 11.26
N GLN A 96 -21.14 -7.07 10.49
CA GLN A 96 -21.15 -8.53 10.30
C GLN A 96 -19.83 -9.03 9.69
N GLN A 97 -19.31 -8.33 8.66
CA GLN A 97 -18.08 -8.72 7.96
C GLN A 97 -16.83 -8.52 8.84
N THR A 98 -16.85 -7.52 9.73
CA THR A 98 -15.70 -7.15 10.57
C THR A 98 -15.72 -7.80 11.96
N LYS A 99 -16.75 -8.57 12.29
CA LYS A 99 -17.04 -9.13 13.63
C LYS A 99 -15.87 -9.85 14.31
N LYS A 100 -15.03 -10.53 13.51
CA LYS A 100 -13.94 -11.38 14.03
C LYS A 100 -12.58 -10.67 14.15
N ARG A 101 -12.45 -9.41 13.71
CA ARG A 101 -11.17 -8.69 13.64
C ARG A 101 -11.38 -7.19 13.80
N SER A 102 -10.36 -6.51 14.32
CA SER A 102 -10.36 -5.04 14.34
C SER A 102 -10.04 -4.49 12.93
N TYR A 103 -10.72 -3.43 12.55
CA TYR A 103 -10.58 -2.77 11.25
C TYR A 103 -10.24 -1.28 11.40
N LEU A 104 -9.72 -0.73 10.32
CA LEU A 104 -9.50 0.70 10.10
C LEU A 104 -10.47 1.18 9.02
N VAL A 105 -10.85 2.45 9.09
CA VAL A 105 -11.43 3.20 7.98
C VAL A 105 -10.41 4.24 7.52
N GLN A 106 -10.10 4.24 6.23
CA GLN A 106 -9.09 5.11 5.62
C GLN A 106 -9.70 5.84 4.43
N ARG A 107 -9.41 7.15 4.28
CA ARG A 107 -9.77 7.91 3.07
C ARG A 107 -9.38 7.15 1.82
N GLY A 108 -10.30 6.98 0.89
CA GLY A 108 -10.05 6.41 -0.42
C GLY A 108 -9.31 7.40 -1.33
N ILE A 109 -8.31 6.90 -2.04
CA ILE A 109 -7.58 7.69 -3.04
C ILE A 109 -8.05 7.25 -4.42
N HIS A 110 -8.36 8.21 -5.28
CA HIS A 110 -8.60 7.96 -6.69
C HIS A 110 -7.24 7.80 -7.40
N LEU A 111 -6.85 6.55 -7.61
CA LEU A 111 -5.57 6.21 -8.20
C LEU A 111 -5.52 6.59 -9.68
N LEU A 112 -4.34 6.95 -10.16
CA LEU A 112 -4.05 6.99 -11.59
C LEU A 112 -4.39 5.66 -12.26
N LYS A 113 -4.62 5.73 -13.57
CA LYS A 113 -4.99 4.57 -14.37
C LYS A 113 -4.06 4.46 -15.58
N HIS A 114 -3.66 3.26 -15.89
CA HIS A 114 -3.05 2.90 -17.16
C HIS A 114 -4.04 1.99 -17.90
N GLN A 115 -4.38 2.34 -19.15
CA GLN A 115 -5.38 1.60 -19.93
C GLN A 115 -6.69 1.34 -19.15
N LYS A 116 -7.25 2.39 -18.55
CA LYS A 116 -8.48 2.38 -17.72
C LYS A 116 -8.38 1.55 -16.42
N ARG A 117 -7.28 0.88 -16.12
CA ARG A 117 -7.03 0.08 -14.91
C ARG A 117 -6.23 0.89 -13.89
N ARG A 118 -6.65 0.84 -12.62
CA ARG A 118 -5.92 1.49 -11.51
C ARG A 118 -4.58 0.82 -11.28
N PHE A 119 -3.58 1.59 -10.83
CA PHE A 119 -2.32 1.03 -10.38
C PHE A 119 -1.83 1.71 -9.10
N ASP A 120 -0.98 1.04 -8.38
CA ASP A 120 -0.18 1.56 -7.30
C ASP A 120 1.30 1.19 -7.48
N ILE A 121 2.13 1.68 -6.58
CA ILE A 121 3.58 1.45 -6.60
C ILE A 121 4.00 0.71 -5.34
N ARG A 122 4.80 -0.33 -5.49
CA ARG A 122 5.58 -0.97 -4.43
C ARG A 122 7.01 -0.43 -4.46
N VAL A 123 7.42 0.21 -3.37
CA VAL A 123 8.82 0.60 -3.15
C VAL A 123 9.43 -0.37 -2.15
N MET A 124 10.56 -1.00 -2.52
CA MET A 124 11.36 -1.85 -1.65
C MET A 124 12.45 -1.02 -0.99
N VAL A 125 12.48 -1.01 0.33
CA VAL A 125 13.50 -0.32 1.14
C VAL A 125 14.18 -1.35 2.01
N GLN A 126 15.52 -1.40 1.99
CA GLN A 126 16.27 -2.43 2.69
C GLN A 126 17.52 -1.83 3.33
N LYS A 127 18.00 -2.47 4.39
CA LYS A 127 19.34 -2.22 4.91
C LYS A 127 20.38 -2.74 3.91
N ASN A 128 21.30 -1.87 3.53
CA ASN A 128 22.47 -2.23 2.74
C ASN A 128 23.54 -2.93 3.63
N PRO A 129 24.66 -3.44 3.07
CA PRO A 129 25.73 -4.06 3.84
C PRO A 129 26.36 -3.15 4.92
N HIS A 130 26.26 -1.83 4.77
CA HIS A 130 26.71 -0.83 5.76
C HIS A 130 25.64 -0.48 6.80
N ASN A 131 24.54 -1.23 6.83
CA ASN A 131 23.39 -1.02 7.73
C ASN A 131 22.68 0.33 7.54
N GLU A 132 22.71 0.90 6.35
CA GLU A 132 22.00 2.11 5.95
C GLU A 132 20.73 1.75 5.17
N TRP A 133 19.71 2.62 5.22
CA TRP A 133 18.50 2.42 4.44
C TRP A 133 18.69 2.81 2.98
N GLU A 134 18.30 1.93 2.08
CA GLU A 134 18.39 2.16 0.64
C GLU A 134 17.10 1.69 -0.06
N VAL A 135 16.64 2.45 -1.06
CA VAL A 135 15.57 1.99 -1.98
C VAL A 135 16.21 1.09 -3.02
N THR A 136 15.93 -0.21 -2.92
CA THR A 136 16.52 -1.25 -3.77
C THR A 136 15.66 -1.62 -4.96
N GLY A 137 14.36 -1.26 -4.96
CA GLY A 137 13.47 -1.53 -6.08
C GLY A 137 12.20 -0.69 -6.06
N ILE A 138 11.72 -0.33 -7.24
CA ILE A 138 10.42 0.32 -7.46
C ILE A 138 9.70 -0.46 -8.57
N ILE A 139 8.46 -0.88 -8.32
CA ILE A 139 7.65 -1.61 -9.27
C ILE A 139 6.20 -1.15 -9.18
N GLY A 140 5.54 -1.00 -10.31
CA GLY A 140 4.12 -0.75 -10.37
C GLY A 140 3.31 -2.04 -10.32
N ARG A 141 2.07 -1.95 -9.83
CA ARG A 141 1.12 -3.06 -9.79
C ARG A 141 -0.20 -2.61 -10.40
N LEU A 142 -0.48 -3.07 -11.60
CA LEU A 142 -1.70 -2.76 -12.33
C LEU A 142 -2.84 -3.67 -11.83
N ALA A 143 -3.93 -3.09 -11.31
CA ALA A 143 -5.04 -3.85 -10.71
C ALA A 143 -5.72 -4.79 -11.71
N HIS A 144 -6.21 -5.92 -11.24
CA HIS A 144 -7.18 -6.71 -12.01
C HIS A 144 -8.44 -5.86 -12.30
N PRO A 145 -9.01 -5.86 -13.50
CA PRO A 145 -10.11 -4.96 -13.88
C PRO A 145 -11.30 -4.96 -12.93
N ALA A 146 -11.68 -6.13 -12.42
CA ALA A 146 -12.84 -6.30 -11.54
C ALA A 146 -12.54 -6.09 -10.04
N LYS A 147 -11.26 -5.89 -9.63
CA LYS A 147 -10.87 -5.82 -8.22
C LYS A 147 -10.49 -4.40 -7.79
N ILE A 148 -10.65 -4.16 -6.48
CA ILE A 148 -10.35 -2.86 -5.85
C ILE A 148 -8.93 -2.77 -5.32
N VAL A 149 -8.19 -3.89 -5.30
CA VAL A 149 -6.81 -4.01 -4.82
C VAL A 149 -5.86 -4.28 -5.99
N THR A 150 -4.62 -3.87 -5.83
CA THR A 150 -3.55 -3.96 -6.85
C THR A 150 -2.59 -5.12 -6.61
N ASN A 151 -2.73 -5.81 -5.46
CA ASN A 151 -1.82 -6.87 -5.03
C ASN A 151 -1.66 -7.98 -6.08
N TYR A 152 -0.43 -8.44 -6.31
CA TYR A 152 -0.10 -9.52 -7.24
C TYR A 152 -0.91 -10.80 -6.97
N HIS A 153 -0.98 -11.24 -5.70
CA HIS A 153 -1.78 -12.41 -5.28
C HIS A 153 -3.29 -12.23 -5.50
N SER A 154 -3.74 -11.01 -5.74
CA SER A 154 -5.13 -10.70 -6.12
C SER A 154 -5.32 -10.55 -7.63
N GLY A 155 -4.36 -10.98 -8.45
CA GLY A 155 -4.40 -10.88 -9.90
C GLY A 155 -3.91 -9.55 -10.46
N GLY A 156 -3.21 -8.75 -9.64
CA GLY A 156 -2.51 -7.56 -10.12
C GLY A 156 -1.34 -7.93 -11.04
N THR A 157 -1.08 -7.13 -12.06
CA THR A 157 0.01 -7.33 -13.02
C THR A 157 1.19 -6.44 -12.64
N PRO A 158 2.36 -7.02 -12.24
CA PRO A 158 3.58 -6.26 -12.03
C PRO A 158 4.07 -5.63 -13.33
N MET A 159 4.52 -4.37 -13.27
CA MET A 159 4.93 -3.61 -14.45
C MET A 159 5.99 -2.57 -14.08
N ALA A 160 6.88 -2.23 -15.02
CA ALA A 160 7.82 -1.13 -14.84
C ALA A 160 7.06 0.19 -14.62
N LEU A 161 7.57 1.03 -13.70
CA LEU A 161 6.96 2.31 -13.37
C LEU A 161 6.90 3.24 -14.59
N GLU A 162 7.93 3.22 -15.41
CA GLU A 162 8.05 4.00 -16.66
C GLU A 162 6.86 3.75 -17.57
N ARG A 163 6.48 2.49 -17.75
CA ARG A 163 5.34 2.11 -18.59
C ARG A 163 4.01 2.60 -18.03
N LEU A 164 3.83 2.54 -16.71
CA LEU A 164 2.60 2.98 -16.06
C LEU A 164 2.44 4.49 -16.06
N MET A 165 3.56 5.22 -15.99
CA MET A 165 3.59 6.68 -15.91
C MET A 165 3.69 7.37 -17.27
N GLY A 166 3.90 6.63 -18.37
CA GLY A 166 4.12 7.20 -19.69
C GLY A 166 3.03 8.14 -20.19
N ASP A 167 1.76 7.88 -19.78
CA ASP A 167 0.63 8.75 -20.13
C ASP A 167 0.43 9.92 -19.13
N HIS A 168 1.27 10.03 -18.07
CA HIS A 168 1.04 10.93 -16.95
C HIS A 168 2.18 11.89 -16.64
N ALA A 169 3.40 11.59 -17.08
CA ALA A 169 4.59 12.37 -16.79
C ALA A 169 5.65 12.22 -17.86
N ASN A 170 6.33 13.30 -18.19
CA ASN A 170 7.52 13.26 -19.03
C ASN A 170 8.73 12.69 -18.28
N ALA A 171 9.87 12.52 -18.96
CA ALA A 171 11.07 11.91 -18.39
C ALA A 171 11.61 12.66 -17.14
N SER A 172 11.60 14.00 -17.19
CA SER A 172 12.08 14.86 -16.09
C SER A 172 11.14 14.76 -14.88
N GLU A 173 9.83 14.86 -15.11
CA GLU A 173 8.80 14.72 -14.07
C GLU A 173 8.85 13.33 -13.41
N LEU A 174 9.03 12.28 -14.20
CA LEU A 174 9.17 10.92 -13.69
C LEU A 174 10.44 10.76 -12.84
N ALA A 175 11.57 11.35 -13.26
CA ALA A 175 12.81 11.34 -12.46
C ALA A 175 12.62 12.07 -11.14
N ALA A 176 12.01 13.26 -11.14
CA ALA A 176 11.68 14.00 -9.93
C ALA A 176 10.72 13.21 -9.02
N PHE A 177 9.71 12.56 -9.61
CA PHE A 177 8.77 11.72 -8.89
C PHE A 177 9.46 10.50 -8.23
N LYS A 178 10.34 9.81 -8.95
CA LYS A 178 11.15 8.71 -8.38
C LYS A 178 11.99 9.18 -7.19
N ASN A 179 12.60 10.37 -7.29
CA ASN A 179 13.37 10.95 -6.17
C ASN A 179 12.48 11.25 -4.97
N LYS A 180 11.27 11.77 -5.20
CA LYS A 180 10.26 11.96 -4.14
C LYS A 180 9.89 10.65 -3.48
N LEU A 181 9.63 9.58 -4.25
CA LEU A 181 9.34 8.24 -3.72
C LEU A 181 10.49 7.72 -2.85
N ARG A 182 11.74 7.89 -3.30
CA ARG A 182 12.93 7.50 -2.51
C ARG A 182 12.98 8.25 -1.19
N LYS A 183 12.86 9.59 -1.21
CA LYS A 183 12.91 10.43 -0.01
C LYS A 183 11.81 10.03 0.99
N VAL A 184 10.57 9.93 0.55
CA VAL A 184 9.44 9.52 1.40
C VAL A 184 9.68 8.14 2.00
N SER A 185 10.12 7.17 1.19
CA SER A 185 10.31 5.79 1.63
C SER A 185 11.47 5.63 2.62
N ILE A 186 12.57 6.35 2.45
CA ILE A 186 13.68 6.39 3.42
C ILE A 186 13.23 7.06 4.73
N THR A 187 12.46 8.14 4.64
CA THR A 187 11.91 8.80 5.85
C THR A 187 10.99 7.84 6.62
N ILE A 188 10.15 7.06 5.94
CA ILE A 188 9.33 6.01 6.55
C ILE A 188 10.21 4.99 7.29
N ALA A 189 11.29 4.54 6.65
CA ALA A 189 12.19 3.54 7.21
C ALA A 189 12.88 4.03 8.49
N ASN A 190 13.39 5.25 8.48
CA ASN A 190 13.99 5.88 9.66
C ASN A 190 12.98 6.07 10.79
N GLN A 191 11.79 6.59 10.47
CA GLN A 191 10.72 6.81 11.45
C GLN A 191 10.26 5.51 12.12
N LEU A 192 10.09 4.44 11.33
CA LEU A 192 9.70 3.13 11.86
C LEU A 192 10.83 2.47 12.64
N GLN A 193 12.09 2.63 12.22
CA GLN A 193 13.23 2.07 12.93
C GLN A 193 13.38 2.64 14.34
N GLY A 194 13.04 3.90 14.56
CA GLY A 194 13.02 4.50 15.90
C GLY A 194 12.10 3.78 16.89
N ALA A 195 10.98 3.22 16.40
CA ALA A 195 10.04 2.44 17.21
C ALA A 195 10.28 0.92 17.14
N TYR A 196 10.92 0.45 16.08
CA TYR A 196 11.12 -0.98 15.77
C TYR A 196 12.57 -1.20 15.31
N PRO A 197 13.57 -1.19 16.21
CA PRO A 197 14.99 -1.09 15.86
C PRO A 197 15.54 -2.25 15.03
N ASN A 198 14.90 -3.43 15.08
CA ASN A 198 15.39 -4.63 14.39
C ASN A 198 14.70 -4.90 13.04
N ILE A 199 13.94 -3.94 12.48
CA ILE A 199 13.46 -4.05 11.10
C ILE A 199 14.64 -3.94 10.14
N LYS A 200 14.63 -4.71 9.04
CA LYS A 200 15.71 -4.72 8.02
C LYS A 200 15.20 -4.43 6.61
N GLU A 201 13.89 -4.48 6.42
CA GLU A 201 13.26 -4.28 5.12
C GLU A 201 11.84 -3.77 5.25
N LEU A 202 11.43 -2.98 4.27
CA LEU A 202 10.07 -2.48 4.12
C LEU A 202 9.61 -2.58 2.68
N GLY A 203 8.34 -2.93 2.50
CA GLY A 203 7.61 -2.73 1.24
C GLY A 203 6.59 -1.63 1.44
N VAL A 204 6.81 -0.48 0.82
CA VAL A 204 5.91 0.66 0.91
C VAL A 204 4.95 0.64 -0.28
N ASP A 205 3.65 0.60 0.00
CA ASP A 205 2.59 0.65 -1.01
C ASP A 205 2.11 2.09 -1.14
N ILE A 206 2.24 2.67 -2.32
CA ILE A 206 1.98 4.08 -2.61
C ILE A 206 0.96 4.20 -3.74
N ALA A 207 -0.15 4.89 -3.46
CA ALA A 207 -1.07 5.37 -4.49
C ALA A 207 -0.57 6.69 -5.08
N ILE A 208 -0.94 6.98 -6.33
CA ILE A 208 -0.71 8.26 -6.97
C ILE A 208 -2.06 8.82 -7.38
N ASP A 209 -2.38 10.06 -7.00
CA ASP A 209 -3.57 10.75 -7.45
C ASP A 209 -3.33 11.53 -8.76
N ALA A 210 -4.38 12.16 -9.28
CA ALA A 210 -4.32 12.92 -10.52
C ALA A 210 -3.38 14.15 -10.48
N LYS A 211 -2.95 14.59 -9.26
CA LYS A 211 -1.98 15.68 -9.07
C LYS A 211 -0.55 15.16 -8.92
N LEU A 212 -0.31 13.88 -9.22
CA LEU A 212 0.95 13.18 -8.99
C LEU A 212 1.42 13.21 -7.52
N HIS A 213 0.47 13.38 -6.57
CA HIS A 213 0.78 13.32 -5.15
C HIS A 213 0.83 11.85 -4.69
N PRO A 214 1.95 11.40 -4.07
CA PRO A 214 2.06 10.04 -3.56
C PRO A 214 1.36 9.92 -2.20
N TRP A 215 0.51 8.91 -2.04
CA TRP A 215 -0.21 8.59 -0.81
C TRP A 215 0.24 7.23 -0.27
N ILE A 216 0.70 7.18 0.97
CA ILE A 216 1.14 5.95 1.64
C ILE A 216 -0.07 5.11 2.02
N LEU A 217 -0.33 4.03 1.28
CA LEU A 217 -1.48 3.15 1.54
C LEU A 217 -1.20 2.14 2.67
N GLU A 218 0.00 1.58 2.67
CA GLU A 218 0.44 0.55 3.62
C GLU A 218 1.96 0.44 3.65
N VAL A 219 2.51 0.03 4.79
CA VAL A 219 3.92 -0.36 4.93
C VAL A 219 4.00 -1.78 5.46
N ASN A 220 4.71 -2.66 4.75
CA ASN A 220 4.92 -4.06 5.10
C ASN A 220 6.34 -4.28 5.59
N THR A 221 6.51 -4.95 6.74
CA THR A 221 7.83 -5.30 7.29
C THR A 221 8.30 -6.71 6.88
N LEU A 222 7.48 -7.43 6.09
CA LEU A 222 7.84 -8.69 5.44
C LEU A 222 7.35 -8.63 3.98
N PRO A 223 7.93 -7.74 3.14
CA PRO A 223 7.53 -7.61 1.75
C PRO A 223 7.96 -8.83 0.94
N ASP A 224 7.20 -9.18 -0.12
CA ASP A 224 7.63 -10.18 -1.09
C ASP A 224 8.70 -9.58 -2.01
N PRO A 225 9.97 -10.08 -2.00
CA PRO A 225 11.02 -9.60 -2.88
C PRO A 225 10.91 -10.20 -4.30
N PHE A 226 10.21 -11.32 -4.45
CA PHE A 226 10.17 -12.06 -5.72
C PHE A 226 9.30 -11.39 -6.79
N ILE A 227 8.45 -10.42 -6.40
CA ILE A 227 7.69 -9.63 -7.36
C ILE A 227 8.62 -8.87 -8.33
N PHE A 228 9.83 -8.51 -7.89
CA PHE A 228 10.81 -7.77 -8.70
C PHE A 228 11.42 -8.62 -9.83
N ARG A 229 11.28 -9.96 -9.80
CA ARG A 229 11.61 -10.85 -10.94
C ARG A 229 10.77 -10.56 -12.19
N LYS A 230 9.64 -9.87 -12.02
CA LYS A 230 8.74 -9.53 -13.12
C LYS A 230 9.14 -8.25 -13.87
N LEU A 231 10.16 -7.54 -13.38
CA LEU A 231 10.72 -6.40 -14.10
C LEU A 231 11.62 -6.87 -15.25
N PRO A 232 11.65 -6.14 -16.39
CA PRO A 232 12.60 -6.42 -17.47
C PRO A 232 14.05 -6.33 -17.01
N ASP A 233 14.40 -5.32 -16.20
CA ASP A 233 15.72 -5.19 -15.59
C ASP A 233 15.88 -6.11 -14.39
N GLN A 234 16.53 -7.24 -14.60
CA GLN A 234 16.79 -8.24 -13.56
C GLN A 234 17.82 -7.77 -12.51
N ASN A 235 18.62 -6.74 -12.77
CA ASN A 235 19.55 -6.19 -11.79
C ASN A 235 18.83 -5.68 -10.56
N VAL A 236 17.61 -5.16 -10.71
CA VAL A 236 16.76 -4.76 -9.58
C VAL A 236 16.47 -5.93 -8.66
N PHE A 237 16.04 -7.07 -9.22
CA PHE A 237 15.79 -8.28 -8.42
C PHE A 237 17.07 -8.81 -7.77
N HIS A 238 18.16 -8.88 -8.52
CA HIS A 238 19.45 -9.33 -7.98
C HIS A 238 19.91 -8.48 -6.81
N LYS A 239 19.77 -7.15 -6.89
CA LYS A 239 20.09 -6.23 -5.78
C LYS A 239 19.18 -6.49 -4.57
N VAL A 240 17.85 -6.55 -4.76
CA VAL A 240 16.88 -6.83 -3.70
C VAL A 240 17.20 -8.15 -3.00
N TYR A 241 17.48 -9.21 -3.76
CA TYR A 241 17.78 -10.52 -3.21
C TYR A 241 19.13 -10.56 -2.47
N ARG A 242 20.17 -9.96 -3.05
CA ARG A 242 21.50 -9.86 -2.43
C ARG A 242 21.45 -9.18 -1.06
N TYR A 243 20.68 -8.09 -0.92
CA TYR A 243 20.52 -7.41 0.36
C TYR A 243 19.73 -8.28 1.35
N ALA A 244 18.69 -8.98 0.88
CA ALA A 244 17.92 -9.91 1.72
C ALA A 244 18.80 -11.06 2.27
N VAL A 245 19.77 -11.53 1.50
CA VAL A 245 20.79 -12.49 1.98
C VAL A 245 21.75 -11.82 2.97
N ALA A 246 22.21 -10.61 2.70
CA ALA A 246 23.20 -9.92 3.53
C ALA A 246 22.71 -9.67 4.96
N TYR A 247 21.43 -9.29 5.16
CA TYR A 247 20.88 -9.13 6.52
C TYR A 247 20.19 -10.40 7.07
N GLY A 248 20.39 -11.56 6.42
CA GLY A 248 20.01 -12.86 6.98
C GLY A 248 18.55 -13.27 6.79
N ARG A 249 17.80 -12.67 5.85
CA ARG A 249 16.45 -13.15 5.51
C ARG A 249 16.46 -14.49 4.79
N PHE A 250 17.45 -14.69 3.91
CA PHE A 250 17.66 -15.93 3.17
C PHE A 250 19.05 -16.47 3.45
N LYS A 251 19.21 -17.80 3.43
CA LYS A 251 20.52 -18.43 3.48
C LYS A 251 21.29 -18.15 2.20
N LYS A 252 22.59 -17.88 2.32
CA LYS A 252 23.52 -17.88 1.18
C LYS A 252 23.44 -19.26 0.51
N ARG A 253 23.15 -19.31 -0.80
CA ARG A 253 23.29 -20.59 -1.50
C ARG A 253 24.75 -21.01 -1.36
N SER A 254 24.98 -22.21 -0.78
CA SER A 254 26.28 -22.83 -0.89
C SER A 254 26.53 -23.07 -2.39
N SER A 255 27.58 -22.48 -2.93
CA SER A 255 28.13 -22.96 -4.18
C SER A 255 28.45 -24.44 -3.95
N ARG A 256 27.67 -25.36 -4.48
CA ARG A 256 28.18 -26.72 -4.64
C ARG A 256 29.35 -26.61 -5.61
N PRO A 257 30.49 -27.26 -5.26
CA PRO A 257 31.60 -27.34 -6.17
C PRO A 257 31.20 -28.02 -7.47
#